data_a1ffae1ac54500112fa5a944b0914307
#
_entry.id   a1ffae1ac54500112fa5a944b0914307
#
_cell.length_a   1.000
_cell.length_b   1.000
_cell.length_c   1.000
_cell.angle_alpha   90.00
_cell.angle_beta   90.00
_cell.angle_gamma   90.00
#
_symmetry.space_group_name_H-M   'P 1'
#
loop_
_entity.id
_entity.type
_entity.pdbx_description
1 polymer ?
#
loop_
_entity_poly.entity_id
_entity_poly.type
_entity_poly.pdbx_seq_one_letter_code
_entity_poly.pdbx_strand_id
1 'polypeptide(L)'
;MDRLFADGTVNAAETGRGPPLFLFHSLLSDRASFDAIAPKLAQSFRVVVPELPGFGRSRAVAEGFAAIADRMAELVEDAAGGEAAIVLGNGYGGFVALQMALRHPAIATRLVLADAGAAFSEPGRDAFRAMAAAAGARGLPAITEVAMRRLFAPEFQARHPDLMRDRREAFLRTDPEVFRAACGALAELDLRPQLGGLEVPVLVLVGEQDEATPPPMSRELAAMLPNARLAILPGCAHVPQLQAPEVFLAAIGDFLRES
;
A
#
# COMPACT_ATOMS: atom_id res chain seq x y z
N MET A 1 -13.78 2.11 -14.79
CA MET A 1 -13.87 3.54 -15.21
C MET A 1 -13.22 4.39 -14.15
N ASP A 2 -12.49 5.46 -14.51
CA ASP A 2 -11.98 6.43 -13.55
C ASP A 2 -13.11 7.33 -13.04
N ARG A 3 -13.15 7.54 -11.72
CA ARG A 3 -14.11 8.40 -11.04
C ARG A 3 -13.40 9.24 -9.99
N LEU A 4 -13.99 10.38 -9.65
CA LEU A 4 -13.54 11.23 -8.53
C LEU A 4 -14.44 10.99 -7.32
N PHE A 5 -13.81 10.87 -6.16
CA PHE A 5 -14.41 10.65 -4.85
C PHE A 5 -13.87 11.67 -3.84
N ALA A 6 -14.36 11.63 -2.62
CA ALA A 6 -13.95 12.52 -1.53
C ALA A 6 -13.99 13.99 -1.99
N ASP A 7 -15.18 14.48 -2.36
CA ASP A 7 -15.41 15.83 -2.90
C ASP A 7 -14.56 16.16 -4.15
N GLY A 8 -14.32 15.15 -5.00
CA GLY A 8 -13.58 15.34 -6.24
C GLY A 8 -12.07 15.45 -6.06
N THR A 9 -11.52 15.01 -4.93
CA THR A 9 -10.09 15.13 -4.60
C THR A 9 -9.29 13.85 -4.82
N VAL A 10 -9.93 12.67 -4.82
CA VAL A 10 -9.28 11.39 -5.03
C VAL A 10 -9.79 10.74 -6.32
N ASN A 11 -8.88 10.46 -7.24
CA ASN A 11 -9.16 9.71 -8.45
C ASN A 11 -9.00 8.21 -8.19
N ALA A 12 -9.97 7.40 -8.60
CA ALA A 12 -9.91 5.95 -8.48
C ALA A 12 -10.49 5.24 -9.70
N ALA A 13 -9.91 4.10 -10.04
CA ALA A 13 -10.51 3.15 -10.98
C ALA A 13 -11.49 2.25 -10.23
N GLU A 14 -12.70 2.09 -10.79
CA GLU A 14 -13.73 1.22 -10.23
C GLU A 14 -14.14 0.14 -11.24
N THR A 15 -14.23 -1.11 -10.78
CA THR A 15 -14.64 -2.27 -11.58
C THR A 15 -15.32 -3.34 -10.73
N GLY A 16 -16.12 -4.19 -11.37
CA GLY A 16 -16.84 -5.28 -10.70
C GLY A 16 -18.10 -4.83 -9.98
N ARG A 17 -18.68 -5.77 -9.23
CA ARG A 17 -19.89 -5.58 -8.38
C ARG A 17 -19.76 -6.49 -7.16
N GLY A 18 -20.46 -6.16 -6.07
CA GLY A 18 -20.45 -6.92 -4.83
C GLY A 18 -19.89 -6.10 -3.66
N PRO A 19 -19.45 -6.74 -2.58
CA PRO A 19 -18.87 -6.05 -1.43
C PRO A 19 -17.71 -5.15 -1.83
N PRO A 20 -17.58 -3.95 -1.24
CA PRO A 20 -16.53 -3.00 -1.59
C PRO A 20 -15.15 -3.49 -1.13
N LEU A 21 -14.19 -3.48 -2.05
CA LEU A 21 -12.79 -3.83 -1.83
C LEU A 21 -11.88 -2.72 -2.36
N PHE A 22 -11.11 -2.10 -1.50
CA PHE A 22 -10.17 -1.02 -1.83
C PHE A 22 -8.74 -1.53 -1.89
N LEU A 23 -7.96 -1.11 -2.91
CA LEU A 23 -6.57 -1.52 -3.12
C LEU A 23 -5.65 -0.30 -3.11
N PHE A 24 -4.84 -0.13 -2.05
CA PHE A 24 -3.95 1.01 -1.85
C PHE A 24 -2.51 0.65 -2.24
N HIS A 25 -1.92 1.40 -3.17
CA HIS A 25 -0.61 1.10 -3.75
C HIS A 25 0.58 1.54 -2.88
N SER A 26 1.77 0.99 -3.16
CA SER A 26 3.03 1.36 -2.49
C SER A 26 3.58 2.71 -2.97
N LEU A 27 4.45 3.35 -2.16
CA LEU A 27 5.14 4.61 -2.46
C LEU A 27 5.98 4.55 -3.74
N LEU A 28 6.65 3.42 -3.97
CA LEU A 28 7.56 3.23 -5.10
C LEU A 28 6.85 2.68 -6.34
N SER A 29 5.53 2.56 -6.29
CA SER A 29 4.70 2.08 -7.39
C SER A 29 3.46 2.98 -7.56
N ASP A 30 2.54 2.56 -8.40
CA ASP A 30 1.28 3.24 -8.66
C ASP A 30 0.12 2.22 -8.65
N ARG A 31 -1.11 2.70 -8.88
CA ARG A 31 -2.31 1.84 -8.93
C ARG A 31 -2.21 0.69 -9.94
N ALA A 32 -1.41 0.85 -11.02
CA ALA A 32 -1.22 -0.20 -12.02
C ALA A 32 -0.52 -1.44 -11.47
N SER A 33 0.05 -1.38 -10.26
CA SER A 33 0.57 -2.57 -9.58
C SER A 33 -0.51 -3.62 -9.26
N PHE A 34 -1.79 -3.25 -9.34
CA PHE A 34 -2.92 -4.15 -9.13
C PHE A 34 -3.59 -4.62 -10.44
N ASP A 35 -3.12 -4.19 -11.62
CA ASP A 35 -3.78 -4.49 -12.90
C ASP A 35 -3.89 -5.99 -13.18
N ALA A 36 -2.93 -6.79 -12.71
CA ALA A 36 -2.96 -8.24 -12.88
C ALA A 36 -4.00 -8.95 -12.00
N ILE A 37 -4.36 -8.38 -10.84
CA ILE A 37 -5.26 -9.02 -9.88
C ILE A 37 -6.65 -8.38 -9.84
N ALA A 38 -6.78 -7.09 -10.10
CA ALA A 38 -8.06 -6.38 -10.01
C ALA A 38 -9.18 -7.00 -10.87
N PRO A 39 -8.95 -7.46 -12.12
CA PRO A 39 -9.99 -8.13 -12.91
C PRO A 39 -10.49 -9.45 -12.32
N LYS A 40 -9.62 -10.19 -11.62
CA LYS A 40 -9.99 -11.45 -10.94
C LYS A 40 -10.79 -11.18 -9.67
N LEU A 41 -10.37 -10.21 -8.87
CA LEU A 41 -11.08 -9.77 -7.68
C LEU A 41 -12.46 -9.18 -8.05
N ALA A 42 -12.57 -8.48 -9.18
CA ALA A 42 -13.80 -7.89 -9.69
C ALA A 42 -14.90 -8.90 -10.08
N GLN A 43 -14.58 -10.20 -10.15
CA GLN A 43 -15.57 -11.25 -10.31
C GLN A 43 -16.46 -11.44 -9.07
N SER A 44 -15.98 -11.07 -7.89
CA SER A 44 -16.67 -11.25 -6.62
C SER A 44 -16.84 -9.96 -5.80
N PHE A 45 -16.07 -8.93 -6.11
CA PHE A 45 -16.02 -7.67 -5.37
C PHE A 45 -16.22 -6.47 -6.27
N ARG A 46 -16.73 -5.40 -5.70
CA ARG A 46 -16.63 -4.06 -6.29
C ARG A 46 -15.26 -3.49 -5.92
N VAL A 47 -14.32 -3.59 -6.83
CA VAL A 47 -12.91 -3.22 -6.62
C VAL A 47 -12.71 -1.75 -6.94
N VAL A 48 -12.17 -1.01 -6.00
CA VAL A 48 -11.80 0.41 -6.12
C VAL A 48 -10.30 0.55 -5.92
N VAL A 49 -9.61 1.06 -6.94
CA VAL A 49 -8.14 1.23 -6.94
C VAL A 49 -7.83 2.72 -7.03
N PRO A 50 -7.65 3.42 -5.90
CA PRO A 50 -7.33 4.84 -5.91
C PRO A 50 -5.87 5.10 -6.29
N GLU A 51 -5.65 6.28 -6.83
CA GLU A 51 -4.37 6.96 -6.74
C GLU A 51 -4.32 7.61 -5.37
N LEU A 52 -3.34 7.27 -4.53
CA LEU A 52 -3.23 7.83 -3.20
C LEU A 52 -3.03 9.38 -3.25
N PRO A 53 -3.37 10.13 -2.20
CA PRO A 53 -3.24 11.58 -2.20
C PRO A 53 -1.88 12.08 -2.66
N GLY A 54 -1.87 12.94 -3.68
CA GLY A 54 -0.68 13.46 -4.34
C GLY A 54 -0.13 12.60 -5.49
N PHE A 55 -0.67 11.39 -5.70
CA PHE A 55 -0.29 10.54 -6.83
C PHE A 55 -1.26 10.74 -8.00
N GLY A 56 -0.72 10.65 -9.22
CA GLY A 56 -1.50 10.71 -10.44
C GLY A 56 -2.39 11.96 -10.51
N ARG A 57 -3.71 11.75 -10.52
CA ARG A 57 -4.74 12.80 -10.59
C ARG A 57 -5.34 13.16 -9.22
N SER A 58 -4.95 12.46 -8.17
CA SER A 58 -5.42 12.73 -6.81
C SER A 58 -4.71 13.96 -6.23
N ARG A 59 -5.49 14.84 -5.60
CA ARG A 59 -4.92 16.05 -4.97
C ARG A 59 -4.09 15.66 -3.75
N ALA A 60 -2.96 16.32 -3.58
CA ALA A 60 -2.20 16.22 -2.35
C ALA A 60 -3.01 16.73 -1.15
N VAL A 61 -2.80 16.17 0.02
CA VAL A 61 -3.33 16.67 1.29
C VAL A 61 -2.28 17.52 2.00
N ALA A 62 -2.73 18.27 2.99
CA ALA A 62 -1.83 18.95 3.91
C ALA A 62 -0.93 17.94 4.65
N GLU A 63 0.10 18.44 5.31
CA GLU A 63 1.14 17.64 5.94
C GLU A 63 0.63 16.55 6.90
N GLY A 64 1.34 15.43 6.92
CA GLY A 64 1.21 14.38 7.92
C GLY A 64 0.48 13.13 7.44
N PHE A 65 0.90 11.99 7.99
CA PHE A 65 0.36 10.68 7.64
C PHE A 65 -1.12 10.53 8.01
N ALA A 66 -1.54 11.18 9.10
CA ALA A 66 -2.93 11.19 9.56
C ALA A 66 -3.88 11.84 8.52
N ALA A 67 -3.47 12.97 7.91
CA ALA A 67 -4.30 13.64 6.89
C ALA A 67 -4.50 12.78 5.63
N ILE A 68 -3.48 11.97 5.27
CA ILE A 68 -3.60 10.99 4.17
C ILE A 68 -4.60 9.90 4.53
N ALA A 69 -4.51 9.37 5.76
CA ALA A 69 -5.42 8.35 6.26
C ALA A 69 -6.87 8.86 6.33
N ASP A 70 -7.09 10.08 6.80
CA ASP A 70 -8.41 10.71 6.86
C ASP A 70 -9.00 10.91 5.45
N ARG A 71 -8.19 11.37 4.49
CA ARG A 71 -8.62 11.51 3.08
C ARG A 71 -8.98 10.16 2.47
N MET A 72 -8.28 9.09 2.84
CA MET A 72 -8.62 7.75 2.37
C MET A 72 -9.88 7.20 3.04
N ALA A 73 -10.16 7.60 4.29
CA ALA A 73 -11.43 7.29 4.93
C ALA A 73 -12.61 7.97 4.22
N GLU A 74 -12.48 9.26 3.88
CA GLU A 74 -13.48 9.98 3.09
C GLU A 74 -13.75 9.29 1.73
N LEU A 75 -12.68 8.81 1.05
CA LEU A 75 -12.83 8.02 -0.18
C LEU A 75 -13.63 6.74 0.07
N VAL A 76 -13.30 5.99 1.13
CA VAL A 76 -13.97 4.71 1.42
C VAL A 76 -15.44 4.96 1.76
N GLU A 77 -15.76 5.94 2.59
CA GLU A 77 -17.14 6.31 2.92
C GLU A 77 -17.94 6.70 1.68
N ASP A 78 -17.40 7.59 0.85
CA ASP A 78 -18.06 8.06 -0.38
C ASP A 78 -18.27 6.91 -1.38
N ALA A 79 -17.21 6.16 -1.67
CA ALA A 79 -17.27 5.09 -2.65
C ALA A 79 -18.05 3.87 -2.16
N ALA A 80 -18.02 3.54 -0.85
CA ALA A 80 -18.79 2.44 -0.28
C ALA A 80 -20.25 2.80 0.02
N GLY A 81 -20.61 4.10 -0.06
CA GLY A 81 -21.97 4.54 0.25
C GLY A 81 -22.31 4.40 1.73
N GLY A 82 -21.32 4.53 2.62
CA GLY A 82 -21.46 4.38 4.07
C GLY A 82 -21.39 2.92 4.57
N GLU A 83 -21.19 1.94 3.68
CA GLU A 83 -20.93 0.55 4.09
C GLU A 83 -19.46 0.36 4.50
N ALA A 84 -19.20 -0.45 5.52
CA ALA A 84 -17.85 -0.83 5.86
C ALA A 84 -17.25 -1.75 4.79
N ALA A 85 -15.97 -1.56 4.49
CA ALA A 85 -15.31 -2.14 3.33
C ALA A 85 -14.17 -3.10 3.70
N ILE A 86 -13.75 -3.92 2.76
CA ILE A 86 -12.46 -4.62 2.86
C ILE A 86 -11.38 -3.68 2.28
N VAL A 87 -10.28 -3.53 2.99
CA VAL A 87 -9.18 -2.68 2.53
C VAL A 87 -7.88 -3.49 2.47
N LEU A 88 -7.26 -3.48 1.30
CA LEU A 88 -5.95 -4.07 1.04
C LEU A 88 -4.96 -2.95 0.75
N GLY A 89 -3.88 -2.88 1.50
CA GLY A 89 -2.78 -1.96 1.23
C GLY A 89 -1.46 -2.68 1.07
N ASN A 90 -0.68 -2.26 0.08
CA ASN A 90 0.70 -2.73 -0.13
C ASN A 90 1.70 -1.64 0.19
N GLY A 91 2.74 -1.96 0.94
CA GLY A 91 3.78 -1.03 1.33
C GLY A 91 3.23 0.24 1.98
N TYR A 92 3.48 1.40 1.40
CA TYR A 92 2.93 2.68 1.84
C TYR A 92 1.40 2.65 2.01
N GLY A 93 0.69 2.05 1.04
CA GLY A 93 -0.75 1.86 1.13
C GLY A 93 -1.18 0.98 2.30
N GLY A 94 -0.34 0.04 2.73
CA GLY A 94 -0.56 -0.77 3.93
C GLY A 94 -0.48 0.05 5.21
N PHE A 95 0.51 0.94 5.33
CA PHE A 95 0.61 1.89 6.45
C PHE A 95 -0.57 2.87 6.46
N VAL A 96 -1.01 3.35 5.28
CA VAL A 96 -2.20 4.21 5.15
C VAL A 96 -3.46 3.47 5.58
N ALA A 97 -3.67 2.23 5.14
CA ALA A 97 -4.83 1.42 5.52
C ALA A 97 -4.86 1.14 7.03
N LEU A 98 -3.71 0.82 7.63
CA LEU A 98 -3.60 0.60 9.07
C LEU A 98 -3.90 1.88 9.87
N GLN A 99 -3.28 3.00 9.52
CA GLN A 99 -3.54 4.29 10.16
C GLN A 99 -5.02 4.72 10.01
N MET A 100 -5.60 4.51 8.82
CA MET A 100 -7.00 4.80 8.56
C MET A 100 -7.92 3.98 9.48
N ALA A 101 -7.71 2.67 9.59
CA ALA A 101 -8.53 1.82 10.45
C ALA A 101 -8.36 2.13 11.95
N LEU A 102 -7.17 2.55 12.40
CA LEU A 102 -6.94 2.99 13.77
C LEU A 102 -7.68 4.31 14.10
N ARG A 103 -7.80 5.22 13.14
CA ARG A 103 -8.49 6.51 13.30
C ARG A 103 -10.01 6.42 13.07
N HIS A 104 -10.43 5.52 12.22
CA HIS A 104 -11.82 5.30 11.79
C HIS A 104 -12.20 3.81 11.94
N PRO A 105 -12.38 3.28 13.16
CA PRO A 105 -12.52 1.83 13.41
C PRO A 105 -13.70 1.16 12.71
N ALA A 106 -14.75 1.93 12.36
CA ALA A 106 -15.94 1.40 11.68
C ALA A 106 -15.79 1.31 10.15
N ILE A 107 -14.68 1.84 9.57
CA ILE A 107 -14.52 1.98 8.12
C ILE A 107 -14.24 0.66 7.41
N ALA A 108 -13.60 -0.28 8.10
CA ALA A 108 -13.19 -1.55 7.51
C ALA A 108 -13.80 -2.75 8.25
N THR A 109 -14.26 -3.74 7.48
CA THR A 109 -14.64 -5.07 7.99
C THR A 109 -13.45 -6.01 8.10
N ARG A 110 -12.43 -5.82 7.24
CA ARG A 110 -11.17 -6.58 7.18
C ARG A 110 -10.05 -5.75 6.59
N LEU A 111 -8.83 -6.03 7.03
CA LEU A 111 -7.61 -5.46 6.46
C LEU A 111 -6.71 -6.55 5.89
N VAL A 112 -6.13 -6.31 4.71
CA VAL A 112 -4.98 -7.02 4.18
C VAL A 112 -3.81 -6.04 4.13
N LEU A 113 -2.78 -6.29 4.92
CA LEU A 113 -1.60 -5.45 5.03
C LEU A 113 -0.42 -6.20 4.40
N ALA A 114 -0.15 -5.91 3.14
CA ALA A 114 0.91 -6.55 2.38
C ALA A 114 2.18 -5.72 2.42
N ASP A 115 3.28 -6.33 2.83
CA ASP A 115 4.61 -5.69 2.83
C ASP A 115 4.60 -4.35 3.57
N ALA A 116 4.07 -4.37 4.79
CA ALA A 116 3.93 -3.22 5.68
C ALA A 116 4.35 -3.57 7.12
N GLY A 117 4.37 -2.57 7.98
CA GLY A 117 4.71 -2.70 9.38
C GLY A 117 3.99 -1.65 10.23
N ALA A 118 4.39 -1.51 11.49
CA ALA A 118 3.86 -0.50 12.40
C ALA A 118 4.79 0.70 12.60
N ALA A 119 6.08 0.50 12.42
CA ALA A 119 7.13 1.51 12.54
C ALA A 119 8.39 1.03 11.82
N PHE A 120 9.29 1.94 11.54
CA PHE A 120 10.64 1.61 11.04
C PHE A 120 11.68 1.70 12.17
N SER A 121 12.72 0.86 12.11
CA SER A 121 13.93 0.99 12.92
C SER A 121 14.69 2.27 12.55
N GLU A 122 15.60 2.75 13.41
CA GLU A 122 16.39 3.95 13.06
C GLU A 122 17.14 3.83 11.73
N PRO A 123 17.80 2.71 11.36
CA PRO A 123 18.37 2.58 10.02
C PRO A 123 17.32 2.69 8.88
N GLY A 124 16.10 2.19 9.11
CA GLY A 124 14.99 2.32 8.15
C GLY A 124 14.53 3.78 8.02
N ARG A 125 14.39 4.51 9.13
CA ARG A 125 14.07 5.94 9.17
C ARG A 125 15.12 6.76 8.44
N ASP A 126 16.40 6.50 8.72
CA ASP A 126 17.53 7.17 8.03
C ASP A 126 17.54 6.91 6.53
N ALA A 127 17.19 5.70 6.09
CA ALA A 127 17.07 5.39 4.68
C ALA A 127 15.98 6.23 4.00
N PHE A 128 14.82 6.46 4.65
CA PHE A 128 13.79 7.36 4.12
C PHE A 128 14.25 8.82 4.10
N ARG A 129 14.90 9.29 5.17
CA ARG A 129 15.49 10.65 5.20
C ARG A 129 16.51 10.85 4.08
N ALA A 130 17.37 9.87 3.84
CA ALA A 130 18.34 9.89 2.76
C ALA A 130 17.70 9.91 1.36
N MET A 131 16.64 9.10 1.13
CA MET A 131 15.88 9.11 -0.11
C MET A 131 15.20 10.46 -0.34
N ALA A 132 14.57 11.03 0.69
CA ALA A 132 13.95 12.34 0.63
C ALA A 132 14.97 13.45 0.29
N ALA A 133 16.14 13.44 0.94
CA ALA A 133 17.20 14.39 0.69
C ALA A 133 17.76 14.26 -0.75
N ALA A 134 18.00 13.04 -1.22
CA ALA A 134 18.49 12.78 -2.57
C ALA A 134 17.48 13.19 -3.64
N ALA A 135 16.18 12.91 -3.43
CA ALA A 135 15.11 13.34 -4.32
C ALA A 135 14.99 14.87 -4.37
N GLY A 136 15.11 15.55 -3.23
CA GLY A 136 15.08 17.01 -3.17
C GLY A 136 16.27 17.70 -3.84
N ALA A 137 17.46 17.12 -3.70
CA ALA A 137 18.69 17.71 -4.26
C ALA A 137 18.88 17.43 -5.77
N ARG A 138 18.44 16.26 -6.25
CA ARG A 138 18.78 15.75 -7.59
C ARG A 138 17.61 15.15 -8.35
N GLY A 139 16.40 15.22 -7.78
CA GLY A 139 15.17 14.63 -8.34
C GLY A 139 15.10 13.11 -8.22
N LEU A 140 13.97 12.54 -8.62
CA LEU A 140 13.71 11.09 -8.56
C LEU A 140 14.68 10.23 -9.36
N PRO A 141 15.26 10.69 -10.51
CA PRO A 141 16.27 9.90 -11.22
C PRO A 141 17.45 9.45 -10.35
N ALA A 142 17.83 10.24 -9.34
CA ALA A 142 18.95 9.92 -8.46
C ALA A 142 18.69 8.72 -7.53
N ILE A 143 17.44 8.34 -7.34
CA ILE A 143 17.04 7.25 -6.44
C ILE A 143 16.31 6.12 -7.15
N THR A 144 16.12 6.20 -8.46
CA THR A 144 15.34 5.22 -9.24
C THR A 144 15.87 3.80 -9.09
N GLU A 145 17.19 3.59 -9.13
CA GLU A 145 17.77 2.26 -8.97
C GLU A 145 17.60 1.71 -7.54
N VAL A 146 17.62 2.58 -6.54
CA VAL A 146 17.31 2.20 -5.15
C VAL A 146 15.84 1.79 -5.03
N ALA A 147 14.93 2.55 -5.66
CA ALA A 147 13.51 2.24 -5.69
C ALA A 147 13.24 0.87 -6.33
N MET A 148 13.83 0.58 -7.48
CA MET A 148 13.65 -0.70 -8.19
C MET A 148 14.18 -1.89 -7.38
N ARG A 149 15.34 -1.76 -6.72
CA ARG A 149 15.86 -2.82 -5.84
C ARG A 149 14.97 -3.09 -4.64
N ARG A 150 14.28 -2.08 -4.13
CA ARG A 150 13.33 -2.24 -3.03
C ARG A 150 12.03 -2.90 -3.46
N LEU A 151 11.61 -2.75 -4.73
CA LEU A 151 10.38 -3.37 -5.24
C LEU A 151 10.56 -4.86 -5.55
N PHE A 152 11.70 -5.24 -6.14
CA PHE A 152 11.92 -6.59 -6.67
C PHE A 152 13.34 -7.09 -6.41
N ALA A 153 13.46 -8.39 -6.14
CA ALA A 153 14.75 -9.04 -6.04
C ALA A 153 15.55 -8.94 -7.38
N PRO A 154 16.90 -8.87 -7.32
CA PRO A 154 17.74 -8.70 -8.51
C PRO A 154 17.52 -9.74 -9.63
N GLU A 155 17.31 -10.99 -9.24
CA GLU A 155 17.04 -12.08 -10.18
C GLU A 155 15.72 -11.92 -10.92
N PHE A 156 14.68 -11.41 -10.25
CA PHE A 156 13.41 -11.09 -10.88
C PHE A 156 13.58 -9.94 -11.87
N GLN A 157 14.29 -8.88 -11.48
CA GLN A 157 14.56 -7.73 -12.34
C GLN A 157 15.28 -8.14 -13.63
N ALA A 158 16.30 -9.02 -13.52
CA ALA A 158 17.06 -9.50 -14.68
C ALA A 158 16.21 -10.29 -15.68
N ARG A 159 15.18 -10.99 -15.20
CA ARG A 159 14.27 -11.78 -16.05
C ARG A 159 13.12 -10.97 -16.65
N HIS A 160 12.85 -9.78 -16.13
CA HIS A 160 11.70 -8.95 -16.52
C HIS A 160 12.10 -7.51 -16.90
N PRO A 161 12.99 -7.30 -17.89
CA PRO A 161 13.53 -5.98 -18.22
C PRO A 161 12.45 -4.97 -18.68
N ASP A 162 11.42 -5.45 -19.39
CA ASP A 162 10.33 -4.60 -19.85
C ASP A 162 9.47 -4.11 -18.67
N LEU A 163 9.12 -4.99 -17.74
CA LEU A 163 8.43 -4.59 -16.52
C LEU A 163 9.26 -3.59 -15.72
N MET A 164 10.59 -3.79 -15.63
CA MET A 164 11.46 -2.85 -14.93
C MET A 164 11.49 -1.47 -15.58
N ARG A 165 11.50 -1.41 -16.92
CA ARG A 165 11.39 -0.14 -17.64
C ARG A 165 10.08 0.57 -17.29
N ASP A 166 8.95 -0.15 -17.40
CA ASP A 166 7.63 0.41 -17.13
C ASP A 166 7.49 0.91 -15.67
N ARG A 167 8.07 0.18 -14.70
CA ARG A 167 8.07 0.60 -13.28
C ARG A 167 8.97 1.79 -13.00
N ARG A 168 10.13 1.89 -13.67
CA ARG A 168 10.97 3.10 -13.62
C ARG A 168 10.24 4.32 -14.15
N GLU A 169 9.58 4.19 -15.29
CA GLU A 169 8.79 5.27 -15.87
C GLU A 169 7.62 5.68 -14.97
N ALA A 170 6.92 4.70 -14.37
CA ALA A 170 5.85 4.96 -13.42
C ALA A 170 6.35 5.73 -12.19
N PHE A 171 7.45 5.29 -11.60
CA PHE A 171 8.07 5.96 -10.46
C PHE A 171 8.50 7.40 -10.78
N LEU A 172 9.09 7.62 -11.95
CA LEU A 172 9.54 8.95 -12.37
C LEU A 172 8.40 9.95 -12.65
N ARG A 173 7.15 9.47 -12.80
CA ARG A 173 5.95 10.35 -12.88
C ARG A 173 5.46 10.85 -11.53
N THR A 174 5.95 10.29 -10.42
CA THR A 174 5.60 10.77 -9.08
C THR A 174 6.10 12.19 -8.88
N ASP A 175 5.31 13.04 -8.22
CA ASP A 175 5.77 14.38 -7.83
C ASP A 175 6.87 14.25 -6.77
N PRO A 176 8.07 14.84 -6.98
CA PRO A 176 9.17 14.76 -6.03
C PRO A 176 8.83 15.31 -4.63
N GLU A 177 7.97 16.34 -4.52
CA GLU A 177 7.57 16.88 -3.23
C GLU A 177 6.63 15.93 -2.49
N VAL A 178 5.70 15.29 -3.21
CA VAL A 178 4.84 14.24 -2.65
C VAL A 178 5.68 13.06 -2.17
N PHE A 179 6.66 12.63 -2.95
CA PHE A 179 7.58 11.56 -2.57
C PHE A 179 8.37 11.91 -1.30
N ARG A 180 8.91 13.14 -1.22
CA ARG A 180 9.65 13.63 -0.06
C ARG A 180 8.78 13.69 1.19
N ALA A 181 7.57 14.22 1.07
CA ALA A 181 6.60 14.29 2.17
C ALA A 181 6.24 12.89 2.68
N ALA A 182 5.99 11.93 1.78
CA ALA A 182 5.70 10.55 2.14
C ALA A 182 6.89 9.87 2.84
N CYS A 183 8.12 10.07 2.36
CA CYS A 183 9.33 9.57 3.04
C CYS A 183 9.49 10.17 4.44
N GLY A 184 9.26 11.47 4.60
CA GLY A 184 9.28 12.14 5.91
C GLY A 184 8.23 11.56 6.86
N ALA A 185 7.01 11.41 6.38
CA ALA A 185 5.92 10.83 7.16
C ALA A 185 6.21 9.38 7.61
N LEU A 186 6.78 8.54 6.74
CA LEU A 186 7.19 7.17 7.09
C LEU A 186 8.36 7.16 8.09
N ALA A 187 9.30 8.09 7.98
CA ALA A 187 10.43 8.19 8.92
C ALA A 187 9.99 8.53 10.35
N GLU A 188 8.88 9.23 10.52
CA GLU A 188 8.36 9.64 11.84
C GLU A 188 7.24 8.72 12.35
N LEU A 189 6.73 7.80 11.51
CA LEU A 189 5.58 6.97 11.85
C LEU A 189 5.91 5.95 12.94
N ASP A 190 5.06 5.90 13.98
CA ASP A 190 5.01 4.81 14.95
C ASP A 190 3.55 4.54 15.37
N LEU A 191 2.99 3.44 14.86
CA LEU A 191 1.62 3.01 15.13
C LEU A 191 1.54 1.99 16.27
N ARG A 192 2.67 1.47 16.76
CA ARG A 192 2.73 0.40 17.77
C ARG A 192 1.90 0.69 19.03
N PRO A 193 1.87 1.91 19.58
CA PRO A 193 1.09 2.20 20.78
C PRO A 193 -0.44 2.04 20.61
N GLN A 194 -0.94 2.03 19.36
CA GLN A 194 -2.37 2.03 19.07
C GLN A 194 -2.89 0.64 18.61
N LEU A 195 -1.98 -0.30 18.25
CA LEU A 195 -2.34 -1.57 17.60
C LEU A 195 -3.24 -2.45 18.45
N GLY A 196 -3.08 -2.45 19.77
CA GLY A 196 -3.89 -3.26 20.68
C GLY A 196 -5.39 -2.94 20.72
N GLY A 197 -5.77 -1.78 20.18
CA GLY A 197 -7.16 -1.36 20.05
C GLY A 197 -7.83 -1.71 18.72
N LEU A 198 -7.11 -2.31 17.78
CA LEU A 198 -7.65 -2.63 16.46
C LEU A 198 -8.29 -4.05 16.48
N GLU A 199 -9.60 -4.11 16.59
CA GLU A 199 -10.33 -5.38 16.70
C GLU A 199 -10.69 -6.02 15.35
N VAL A 200 -10.58 -5.27 14.24
CA VAL A 200 -10.90 -5.78 12.90
C VAL A 200 -9.96 -6.94 12.53
N PRO A 201 -10.46 -8.01 11.87
CA PRO A 201 -9.60 -9.08 11.36
C PRO A 201 -8.54 -8.54 10.39
N VAL A 202 -7.28 -8.95 10.58
CA VAL A 202 -6.14 -8.52 9.76
C VAL A 202 -5.39 -9.71 9.18
N LEU A 203 -5.17 -9.71 7.88
CA LEU A 203 -4.19 -10.58 7.23
C LEU A 203 -2.93 -9.78 6.94
N VAL A 204 -1.86 -10.10 7.63
CA VAL A 204 -0.53 -9.54 7.38
C VAL A 204 0.19 -10.45 6.39
N LEU A 205 0.61 -9.88 5.26
CA LEU A 205 1.34 -10.57 4.20
C LEU A 205 2.72 -9.95 4.02
N VAL A 206 3.72 -10.76 3.69
CA VAL A 206 5.04 -10.24 3.34
C VAL A 206 5.76 -11.16 2.36
N GLY A 207 6.43 -10.59 1.37
CA GLY A 207 7.38 -11.33 0.54
C GLY A 207 8.59 -11.80 1.34
N GLU A 208 9.00 -13.04 1.16
CA GLU A 208 10.18 -13.62 1.84
C GLU A 208 11.45 -12.80 1.57
N GLN A 209 11.54 -12.19 0.39
CA GLN A 209 12.69 -11.42 -0.11
C GLN A 209 12.45 -9.89 -0.04
N ASP A 210 11.46 -9.42 0.73
CA ASP A 210 11.21 -7.99 0.87
C ASP A 210 12.33 -7.31 1.68
N GLU A 211 13.07 -6.42 1.02
CA GLU A 211 14.13 -5.60 1.65
C GLU A 211 13.61 -4.23 2.11
N ALA A 212 12.42 -3.80 1.66
CA ALA A 212 11.86 -2.51 2.03
C ALA A 212 11.16 -2.54 3.39
N THR A 213 10.34 -3.57 3.60
CA THR A 213 9.65 -3.89 4.87
C THR A 213 9.85 -5.37 5.18
N PRO A 214 11.05 -5.76 5.63
CA PRO A 214 11.43 -7.17 5.71
C PRO A 214 10.55 -7.98 6.68
N PRO A 215 10.48 -9.32 6.53
CA PRO A 215 9.59 -10.19 7.29
C PRO A 215 9.58 -10.00 8.81
N PRO A 216 10.67 -9.60 9.49
CA PRO A 216 10.61 -9.27 10.92
C PRO A 216 9.62 -8.15 11.27
N MET A 217 9.44 -7.13 10.40
CA MET A 217 8.46 -6.05 10.63
C MET A 217 7.02 -6.57 10.60
N SER A 218 6.71 -7.44 9.64
CA SER A 218 5.39 -8.07 9.53
C SER A 218 5.11 -9.05 10.67
N ARG A 219 6.13 -9.77 11.16
CA ARG A 219 6.03 -10.61 12.37
C ARG A 219 5.73 -9.78 13.61
N GLU A 220 6.42 -8.65 13.80
CA GLU A 220 6.15 -7.70 14.89
C GLU A 220 4.72 -7.17 14.80
N LEU A 221 4.31 -6.68 13.61
CA LEU A 221 2.95 -6.18 13.38
C LEU A 221 1.88 -7.23 13.73
N ALA A 222 2.02 -8.44 13.21
CA ALA A 222 1.06 -9.52 13.46
C ALA A 222 1.01 -9.92 14.94
N ALA A 223 2.13 -9.88 15.65
CA ALA A 223 2.19 -10.21 17.08
C ALA A 223 1.55 -9.14 17.97
N MET A 224 1.47 -7.89 17.51
CA MET A 224 0.88 -6.78 18.26
C MET A 224 -0.61 -6.56 18.00
N LEU A 225 -1.15 -7.12 16.92
CA LEU A 225 -2.56 -7.01 16.55
C LEU A 225 -3.38 -8.13 17.21
N PRO A 226 -4.55 -7.82 17.82
CA PRO A 226 -5.37 -8.83 18.51
C PRO A 226 -5.89 -9.96 17.60
N ASN A 227 -6.28 -9.63 16.36
CA ASN A 227 -6.94 -10.52 15.40
C ASN A 227 -6.17 -10.64 14.10
N ALA A 228 -4.85 -10.92 14.16
CA ALA A 228 -4.02 -11.02 12.98
C ALA A 228 -3.63 -12.45 12.62
N ARG A 229 -3.55 -12.70 11.32
CA ARG A 229 -2.87 -13.87 10.72
C ARG A 229 -1.68 -13.38 9.93
N LEU A 230 -0.60 -14.17 9.90
CA LEU A 230 0.60 -13.85 9.12
C LEU A 230 0.79 -14.90 8.02
N ALA A 231 1.07 -14.43 6.79
CA ALA A 231 1.52 -15.25 5.69
C ALA A 231 2.81 -14.68 5.08
N ILE A 232 3.79 -15.55 4.84
CA ILE A 232 5.04 -15.21 4.15
C ILE A 232 4.98 -15.83 2.76
N LEU A 233 5.19 -15.04 1.72
CA LEU A 233 5.12 -15.48 0.32
C LEU A 233 6.50 -15.88 -0.19
N PRO A 234 6.77 -17.17 -0.41
CA PRO A 234 8.09 -17.64 -0.85
C PRO A 234 8.50 -17.00 -2.18
N GLY A 235 9.76 -16.56 -2.28
CA GLY A 235 10.34 -16.01 -3.49
C GLY A 235 9.78 -14.65 -3.93
N CYS A 236 8.85 -14.06 -3.18
CA CYS A 236 8.31 -12.72 -3.45
C CYS A 236 9.11 -11.64 -2.73
N ALA A 237 9.17 -10.45 -3.33
CA ALA A 237 9.69 -9.23 -2.74
C ALA A 237 8.55 -8.26 -2.39
N HIS A 238 8.75 -6.94 -2.45
CA HIS A 238 7.87 -5.89 -1.89
C HIS A 238 6.53 -5.68 -2.61
N VAL A 239 6.38 -6.15 -3.83
CA VAL A 239 5.12 -6.00 -4.60
C VAL A 239 4.65 -7.35 -5.13
N PRO A 240 4.28 -8.29 -4.24
CA PRO A 240 3.93 -9.66 -4.61
C PRO A 240 2.73 -9.74 -5.54
N GLN A 241 1.77 -8.83 -5.45
CA GLN A 241 0.61 -8.75 -6.35
C GLN A 241 1.00 -8.50 -7.81
N LEU A 242 2.16 -7.89 -8.04
CA LEU A 242 2.71 -7.63 -9.36
C LEU A 242 3.73 -8.70 -9.77
N GLN A 243 4.53 -9.17 -8.82
CA GLN A 243 5.58 -10.16 -9.05
C GLN A 243 5.04 -11.58 -9.29
N ALA A 244 4.05 -11.98 -8.48
CA ALA A 244 3.48 -13.34 -8.48
C ALA A 244 1.97 -13.28 -8.20
N PRO A 245 1.16 -12.73 -9.13
CA PRO A 245 -0.26 -12.43 -8.91
C PRO A 245 -1.08 -13.65 -8.47
N GLU A 246 -0.81 -14.84 -9.00
CA GLU A 246 -1.53 -16.06 -8.62
C GLU A 246 -1.23 -16.49 -7.18
N VAL A 247 0.03 -16.41 -6.77
CA VAL A 247 0.45 -16.71 -5.39
C VAL A 247 -0.19 -15.72 -4.41
N PHE A 248 -0.20 -14.45 -4.78
CA PHE A 248 -0.84 -13.40 -3.98
C PHE A 248 -2.34 -13.62 -3.84
N LEU A 249 -3.06 -13.87 -4.95
CA LEU A 249 -4.50 -14.14 -4.95
C LEU A 249 -4.86 -15.38 -4.15
N ALA A 250 -4.07 -16.45 -4.23
CA ALA A 250 -4.28 -17.65 -3.43
C ALA A 250 -4.14 -17.36 -1.93
N ALA A 251 -3.16 -16.53 -1.54
CA ALA A 251 -2.91 -16.19 -0.15
C ALA A 251 -4.03 -15.33 0.49
N ILE A 252 -4.68 -14.45 -0.28
CA ILE A 252 -5.72 -13.56 0.25
C ILE A 252 -7.14 -14.12 0.06
N GLY A 253 -7.34 -15.08 -0.85
CA GLY A 253 -8.66 -15.45 -1.35
C GLY A 253 -9.63 -15.93 -0.30
N ASP A 254 -9.21 -16.78 0.62
CA ASP A 254 -10.08 -17.28 1.69
C ASP A 254 -10.41 -16.18 2.70
N PHE A 255 -9.40 -15.41 3.10
CA PHE A 255 -9.58 -14.31 4.04
C PHE A 255 -10.56 -13.24 3.53
N LEU A 256 -10.56 -12.94 2.23
CA LEU A 256 -11.49 -11.97 1.65
C LEU A 256 -12.96 -12.47 1.66
N ARG A 257 -13.19 -13.80 1.68
CA ARG A 257 -14.52 -14.42 1.62
C ARG A 257 -15.09 -14.84 2.98
N GLU A 258 -14.31 -14.77 4.05
CA GLU A 258 -14.79 -15.07 5.40
C GLU A 258 -15.97 -14.16 5.77
N SER A 259 -16.94 -14.68 6.55
CA SER A 259 -18.14 -13.96 6.98
C SER A 259 -17.89 -13.18 8.26
#